data_915872f529284b1521deb38282cfb8c1
#
_entry.id   915872f529284b1521deb38282cfb8c1
#
_cell.length_a   1.000
_cell.length_b   1.000
_cell.length_c   1.000
_cell.angle_alpha   90.00
_cell.angle_beta   90.00
_cell.angle_gamma   90.00
#
_symmetry.space_group_name_H-M   'P 1'
#
loop_
_entity.id
_entity.type
_entity.pdbx_description
1 polymer ?
#
loop_
_entity_poly.entity_id
_entity_poly.type
_entity_poly.pdbx_seq_one_letter_code
_entity_poly.pdbx_strand_id
1 'polypeptide(L)'
;MKTVHKSVLIWYSAAEMFALVTDVASYPQFLPWCDQAAVLVEDKLGMTAKVGLAMAGLSQSFTTRNTHVQDRKVSLKLVDGPFSKLDGNWNFTPVGKTADRACKVEFSLNYDFDNAALAALVGPVFDKIAGSLVDAFVKRAGQVYGEV
;
A
#
# COMPACT_ATOMS: atom_id res chain seq x y z
N MET A 1 15.30 -12.44 1.78
CA MET A 1 14.29 -11.39 1.98
C MET A 1 14.23 -10.50 0.76
N LYS A 2 13.04 -10.18 0.31
CA LYS A 2 12.83 -9.27 -0.81
C LYS A 2 12.51 -7.86 -0.30
N THR A 3 13.01 -6.87 -1.03
CA THR A 3 12.80 -5.46 -0.74
C THR A 3 12.34 -4.74 -1.99
N VAL A 4 11.25 -4.01 -1.90
CA VAL A 4 10.76 -3.11 -2.93
C VAL A 4 10.88 -1.68 -2.41
N HIS A 5 11.43 -0.80 -3.23
CA HIS A 5 11.50 0.62 -2.92
C HIS A 5 11.11 1.41 -4.16
N LYS A 6 10.11 2.27 -4.03
CA LYS A 6 9.64 3.15 -5.10
C LYS A 6 9.45 4.56 -4.56
N SER A 7 9.75 5.54 -5.38
CA SER A 7 9.46 6.93 -5.05
C SER A 7 8.97 7.68 -6.28
N VAL A 8 8.14 8.69 -6.07
CA VAL A 8 7.60 9.53 -7.13
C VAL A 8 7.35 10.93 -6.60
N LEU A 9 7.55 11.91 -7.46
CA LEU A 9 7.26 13.31 -7.20
C LEU A 9 6.01 13.68 -7.99
N ILE A 10 4.95 14.15 -7.32
CA ILE A 10 3.65 14.35 -7.94
C ILE A 10 2.99 15.66 -7.50
N TRP A 11 2.03 16.12 -8.32
CA TRP A 11 1.29 17.36 -8.11
C TRP A 11 -0.02 17.15 -7.34
N TYR A 12 0.04 16.30 -6.31
CA TYR A 12 -1.02 16.12 -5.31
C TYR A 12 -0.40 16.33 -3.94
N SER A 13 -1.18 16.83 -2.98
CA SER A 13 -0.65 17.10 -1.65
C SER A 13 -0.37 15.81 -0.88
N ALA A 14 0.46 15.91 0.16
CA ALA A 14 0.70 14.80 1.08
C ALA A 14 -0.60 14.31 1.72
N ALA A 15 -1.50 15.24 2.10
CA ALA A 15 -2.80 14.89 2.68
C ALA A 15 -3.68 14.13 1.68
N GLU A 16 -3.68 14.53 0.40
CA GLU A 16 -4.45 13.86 -0.63
C GLU A 16 -3.97 12.42 -0.85
N MET A 17 -2.66 12.21 -0.93
CA MET A 17 -2.11 10.87 -1.14
C MET A 17 -2.25 10.00 0.11
N PHE A 18 -2.05 10.55 1.29
CA PHE A 18 -2.28 9.86 2.55
C PHE A 18 -3.74 9.37 2.65
N ALA A 19 -4.69 10.20 2.27
CA ALA A 19 -6.11 9.83 2.30
C ALA A 19 -6.42 8.64 1.39
N LEU A 20 -5.79 8.56 0.21
CA LEU A 20 -5.98 7.42 -0.70
C LEU A 20 -5.40 6.13 -0.12
N VAL A 21 -4.20 6.20 0.43
CA VAL A 21 -3.51 5.02 0.97
C VAL A 21 -4.21 4.49 2.22
N THR A 22 -4.81 5.36 3.03
CA THR A 22 -5.53 4.95 4.24
C THR A 22 -7.00 4.56 3.99
N ASP A 23 -7.52 4.81 2.80
CA ASP A 23 -8.88 4.39 2.40
C ASP A 23 -8.87 2.94 1.90
N VAL A 24 -8.60 2.02 2.81
CA VAL A 24 -8.41 0.59 2.50
C VAL A 24 -9.68 -0.02 1.89
N ALA A 25 -10.87 0.36 2.38
CA ALA A 25 -12.12 -0.19 1.88
C ALA A 25 -12.36 0.07 0.38
N SER A 26 -11.71 1.07 -0.18
CA SER A 26 -11.83 1.41 -1.60
C SER A 26 -10.84 0.67 -2.51
N TYR A 27 -9.89 -0.08 -1.96
CA TYR A 27 -8.85 -0.77 -2.74
C TYR A 27 -9.41 -1.65 -3.86
N PRO A 28 -10.46 -2.45 -3.66
CA PRO A 28 -11.00 -3.27 -4.76
C PRO A 28 -11.52 -2.48 -5.96
N GLN A 29 -11.82 -1.19 -5.79
CA GLN A 29 -12.34 -0.35 -6.86
C GLN A 29 -11.28 0.01 -7.92
N PHE A 30 -9.98 -0.05 -7.59
CA PHE A 30 -8.94 0.40 -8.51
C PHE A 30 -7.70 -0.50 -8.53
N LEU A 31 -7.58 -1.47 -7.63
CA LEU A 31 -6.50 -2.44 -7.65
C LEU A 31 -7.04 -3.75 -8.24
N PRO A 32 -6.69 -4.09 -9.49
CA PRO A 32 -7.31 -5.22 -10.19
C PRO A 32 -7.04 -6.59 -9.55
N TRP A 33 -5.98 -6.69 -8.76
CA TRP A 33 -5.63 -7.91 -8.02
C TRP A 33 -6.29 -7.99 -6.64
N CYS A 34 -6.95 -6.93 -6.19
CA CYS A 34 -7.56 -6.87 -4.86
C CYS A 34 -9.04 -7.20 -4.96
N ASP A 35 -9.44 -8.37 -4.47
CA ASP A 35 -10.83 -8.83 -4.51
C ASP A 35 -11.62 -8.41 -3.26
N GLN A 36 -10.95 -8.13 -2.16
CA GLN A 36 -11.58 -7.66 -0.94
C GLN A 36 -10.61 -6.84 -0.10
N ALA A 37 -11.12 -5.90 0.65
CA ALA A 37 -10.34 -5.14 1.62
C ALA A 37 -11.27 -4.67 2.74
N ALA A 38 -10.84 -4.83 3.98
CA ALA A 38 -11.65 -4.47 5.14
C ALA A 38 -10.79 -3.90 6.26
N VAL A 39 -11.32 -2.90 6.94
CA VAL A 39 -10.74 -2.39 8.18
C VAL A 39 -11.35 -3.19 9.32
N LEU A 40 -10.54 -3.98 10.03
CA LEU A 40 -11.00 -4.85 11.11
C LEU A 40 -11.07 -4.11 12.44
N VAL A 41 -10.11 -3.24 12.69
CA VAL A 41 -10.03 -2.41 13.89
C VAL A 41 -9.48 -1.05 13.50
N GLU A 42 -10.04 0.01 14.07
CA GLU A 42 -9.56 1.37 13.86
C GLU A 42 -9.46 2.08 15.20
N ASP A 43 -8.34 2.78 15.42
CA ASP A 43 -8.09 3.51 16.65
C ASP A 43 -7.29 4.81 16.35
N LYS A 44 -6.89 5.52 17.39
CA LYS A 44 -6.17 6.80 17.25
C LYS A 44 -4.81 6.66 16.59
N LEU A 45 -4.17 5.50 16.64
CA LEU A 45 -2.83 5.27 16.11
C LEU A 45 -2.84 4.73 14.68
N GLY A 46 -3.97 4.20 14.22
CA GLY A 46 -4.08 3.62 12.89
C GLY A 46 -5.17 2.57 12.78
N MET A 47 -4.87 1.50 12.06
CA MET A 47 -5.87 0.46 11.82
C MET A 47 -5.23 -0.93 11.65
N THR A 48 -6.04 -1.96 11.86
CA THR A 48 -5.73 -3.32 11.43
C THR A 48 -6.59 -3.61 10.21
N ALA A 49 -5.98 -3.94 9.09
CA ALA A 49 -6.66 -4.10 7.82
C ALA A 49 -6.35 -5.45 7.19
N LYS A 50 -7.35 -6.03 6.53
CA LYS A 50 -7.22 -7.27 5.78
C LYS A 50 -7.42 -6.98 4.30
N VAL A 51 -6.50 -7.50 3.48
CA VAL A 51 -6.51 -7.32 2.02
C VAL A 51 -6.48 -8.68 1.36
N GLY A 52 -7.40 -8.90 0.42
CA GLY A 52 -7.45 -10.09 -0.40
C GLY A 52 -6.72 -9.90 -1.71
N LEU A 53 -5.97 -10.93 -2.10
CA LEU A 53 -5.20 -10.97 -3.34
C LEU A 53 -5.75 -12.08 -4.22
N ALA A 54 -6.22 -11.74 -5.42
CA ALA A 54 -6.74 -12.68 -6.39
C ALA A 54 -6.14 -12.35 -7.76
N MET A 55 -5.20 -13.15 -8.21
CA MET A 55 -4.51 -12.93 -9.49
C MET A 55 -3.90 -14.25 -9.98
N ALA A 56 -3.95 -14.49 -11.28
CA ALA A 56 -3.32 -15.65 -11.92
C ALA A 56 -3.74 -17.00 -11.31
N GLY A 57 -5.02 -17.13 -10.92
CA GLY A 57 -5.56 -18.34 -10.29
C GLY A 57 -5.25 -18.47 -8.80
N LEU A 58 -4.54 -17.52 -8.21
CA LEU A 58 -4.21 -17.51 -6.79
C LEU A 58 -5.24 -16.69 -6.01
N SER A 59 -5.58 -17.15 -4.80
CA SER A 59 -6.43 -16.41 -3.87
C SER A 59 -5.80 -16.51 -2.48
N GLN A 60 -5.32 -15.39 -1.98
CA GLN A 60 -4.66 -15.28 -0.68
C GLN A 60 -5.16 -14.03 0.02
N SER A 61 -5.06 -14.00 1.32
CA SER A 61 -5.31 -12.77 2.08
C SER A 61 -4.25 -12.58 3.14
N PHE A 62 -4.04 -11.33 3.51
CA PHE A 62 -3.11 -10.99 4.58
C PHE A 62 -3.66 -9.81 5.38
N THR A 63 -3.27 -9.78 6.64
CA THR A 63 -3.70 -8.75 7.58
C THR A 63 -2.47 -8.03 8.11
N THR A 64 -2.53 -6.71 8.13
CA THR A 64 -1.45 -5.88 8.65
C THR A 64 -1.97 -4.92 9.73
N ARG A 65 -1.11 -4.61 10.69
CA ARG A 65 -1.32 -3.48 11.58
C ARG A 65 -0.64 -2.27 10.96
N ASN A 66 -1.43 -1.25 10.67
CA ASN A 66 -0.99 -0.01 10.04
C ASN A 66 -0.98 1.11 11.07
N THR A 67 0.17 1.72 11.29
CA THR A 67 0.31 2.85 12.20
C THR A 67 0.42 4.12 11.38
N HIS A 68 -0.39 5.13 11.68
CA HIS A 68 -0.48 6.37 10.91
C HIS A 68 0.17 7.53 11.64
N VAL A 69 0.93 8.33 10.88
CA VAL A 69 1.27 9.70 11.25
C VAL A 69 0.55 10.58 10.25
N GLN A 70 -0.40 11.38 10.72
CA GLN A 70 -1.34 12.12 9.88
C GLN A 70 -0.65 12.86 8.73
N ASP A 71 -1.06 12.55 7.49
CA ASP A 71 -0.59 13.16 6.25
C ASP A 71 0.91 13.00 5.98
N ARG A 72 1.59 12.10 6.69
CA ARG A 72 3.04 11.94 6.58
C ARG A 72 3.49 10.51 6.40
N LYS A 73 2.88 9.55 7.10
CA LYS A 73 3.41 8.20 7.14
C LYS A 73 2.35 7.15 7.43
N VAL A 74 2.46 6.01 6.76
CA VAL A 74 1.76 4.78 7.09
C VAL A 74 2.80 3.68 7.24
N SER A 75 2.91 3.09 8.43
CA SER A 75 3.81 1.96 8.69
C SER A 75 2.99 0.68 8.70
N LEU A 76 3.49 -0.35 8.02
CA LEU A 76 2.81 -1.63 7.85
C LEU A 76 3.59 -2.73 8.56
N LYS A 77 2.90 -3.58 9.32
CA LYS A 77 3.50 -4.74 9.97
C LYS A 77 2.55 -5.93 9.90
N LEU A 78 3.07 -7.09 9.55
CA LEU A 78 2.29 -8.31 9.41
C LEU A 78 1.62 -8.72 10.73
N VAL A 79 0.33 -9.06 10.64
CA VAL A 79 -0.43 -9.73 11.70
C VAL A 79 -0.69 -11.18 11.31
N ASP A 80 -1.11 -11.42 10.06
CA ASP A 80 -1.45 -12.74 9.57
C ASP A 80 -1.34 -12.80 8.05
N GLY A 81 -0.94 -13.93 7.50
CA GLY A 81 -0.83 -14.13 6.07
C GLY A 81 0.23 -15.16 5.69
N PRO A 82 0.45 -15.38 4.39
CA PRO A 82 1.38 -16.40 3.88
C PRO A 82 2.86 -16.00 3.96
N PHE A 83 3.20 -15.07 4.83
CA PHE A 83 4.54 -14.53 4.98
C PHE A 83 5.15 -14.93 6.32
N SER A 84 6.46 -15.15 6.34
CA SER A 84 7.23 -15.21 7.58
C SER A 84 7.56 -13.81 8.07
N LYS A 85 7.64 -12.84 7.13
CA LYS A 85 7.89 -11.44 7.43
C LYS A 85 7.24 -10.56 6.38
N LEU A 86 6.62 -9.49 6.83
CA LEU A 86 6.14 -8.40 5.97
C LEU A 86 6.13 -7.13 6.81
N ASP A 87 6.93 -6.15 6.43
CA ASP A 87 6.91 -4.82 7.01
C ASP A 87 7.26 -3.77 5.96
N GLY A 88 6.79 -2.58 6.16
CA GLY A 88 7.07 -1.51 5.22
C GLY A 88 6.50 -0.20 5.68
N ASN A 89 6.62 0.80 4.81
CA ASN A 89 6.04 2.11 5.08
C ASN A 89 5.81 2.91 3.80
N TRP A 90 4.86 3.81 3.92
CA TRP A 90 4.63 4.91 3.00
C TRP A 90 5.07 6.19 3.69
N ASN A 91 5.81 7.04 2.97
CA ASN A 91 6.17 8.36 3.45
C ASN A 91 5.67 9.41 2.44
N PHE A 92 5.04 10.44 2.95
CA PHE A 92 4.47 11.54 2.15
C PHE A 92 5.13 12.83 2.61
N THR A 93 6.04 13.35 1.79
CA THR A 93 6.83 14.54 2.14
C THR A 93 6.36 15.70 1.29
N PRO A 94 5.80 16.78 1.89
CA PRO A 94 5.44 17.97 1.15
C PRO A 94 6.65 18.56 0.43
N VAL A 95 6.43 19.05 -0.79
CA VAL A 95 7.46 19.65 -1.62
C VAL A 95 7.04 21.07 -1.98
N GLY A 96 8.01 21.98 -1.96
CA GLY A 96 7.74 23.39 -2.23
C GLY A 96 7.24 24.12 -1.00
N LYS A 97 6.45 25.17 -1.25
CA LYS A 97 5.85 25.99 -0.18
C LYS A 97 4.64 25.28 0.41
N THR A 98 4.25 25.69 1.62
CA THR A 98 3.10 25.10 2.34
C THR A 98 1.80 25.11 1.51
N ALA A 99 1.63 26.11 0.65
CA ALA A 99 0.45 26.22 -0.20
C ALA A 99 0.53 25.38 -1.48
N ASP A 100 1.69 24.82 -1.78
CA ASP A 100 1.87 24.03 -3.01
C ASP A 100 1.22 22.66 -2.89
N ARG A 101 0.49 22.28 -3.94
CA ARG A 101 -0.14 20.98 -4.05
C ARG A 101 0.85 20.00 -4.70
N ALA A 102 1.85 19.58 -3.93
CA ALA A 102 2.88 18.68 -4.40
C ALA A 102 3.46 17.88 -3.23
N CYS A 103 3.84 16.64 -3.49
CA CYS A 103 4.55 15.85 -2.50
C CYS A 103 5.44 14.80 -3.16
N LYS A 104 6.41 14.31 -2.38
CA LYS A 104 7.19 13.11 -2.70
C LYS A 104 6.55 11.93 -1.96
N VAL A 105 6.17 10.90 -2.71
CA VAL A 105 5.66 9.65 -2.17
C VAL A 105 6.77 8.62 -2.23
N GLU A 106 7.09 8.02 -1.10
CA GLU A 106 8.06 6.92 -1.00
C GLU A 106 7.38 5.70 -0.41
N PHE A 107 7.59 4.55 -1.03
CA PHE A 107 7.07 3.27 -0.57
C PHE A 107 8.21 2.28 -0.45
N SER A 108 8.34 1.66 0.70
CA SER A 108 9.31 0.59 0.96
C SER A 108 8.60 -0.59 1.58
N LEU A 109 8.92 -1.79 1.09
CA LEU A 109 8.33 -3.03 1.59
C LEU A 109 9.39 -4.11 1.65
N ASN A 110 9.49 -4.77 2.81
CA ASN A 110 10.34 -5.93 3.03
C ASN A 110 9.44 -7.13 3.30
N TYR A 111 9.68 -8.25 2.62
CA TYR A 111 8.85 -9.44 2.81
C TYR A 111 9.60 -10.72 2.52
N ASP A 112 9.12 -11.80 3.15
CA ASP A 112 9.58 -13.15 2.93
C ASP A 112 8.39 -14.09 3.13
N PHE A 113 8.40 -15.26 2.48
CA PHE A 113 7.29 -16.19 2.54
C PHE A 113 7.56 -17.27 3.60
N ASP A 114 6.48 -17.91 4.09
CA ASP A 114 6.56 -18.93 5.13
C ASP A 114 7.39 -20.15 4.73
N ASN A 115 7.40 -20.48 3.43
CA ASN A 115 8.16 -21.63 2.94
C ASN A 115 8.48 -21.47 1.45
N ALA A 116 9.36 -22.33 0.95
CA ALA A 116 9.81 -22.29 -0.44
C ALA A 116 8.68 -22.54 -1.44
N ALA A 117 7.70 -23.35 -1.11
CA ALA A 117 6.56 -23.63 -2.00
C ALA A 117 5.70 -22.38 -2.18
N LEU A 118 5.40 -21.64 -1.10
CA LEU A 118 4.68 -20.38 -1.17
C LEU A 118 5.51 -19.31 -1.91
N ALA A 119 6.80 -19.25 -1.68
CA ALA A 119 7.68 -18.32 -2.37
C ALA A 119 7.66 -18.55 -3.88
N ALA A 120 7.68 -19.81 -4.31
CA ALA A 120 7.66 -20.16 -5.74
C ALA A 120 6.30 -19.86 -6.38
N LEU A 121 5.21 -20.07 -5.67
CA LEU A 121 3.85 -19.95 -6.19
C LEU A 121 3.36 -18.49 -6.14
N VAL A 122 3.48 -17.84 -5.01
CA VAL A 122 2.94 -16.50 -4.75
C VAL A 122 3.96 -15.41 -5.05
N GLY A 123 5.25 -15.71 -4.90
CA GLY A 123 6.33 -14.72 -5.01
C GLY A 123 6.31 -13.89 -6.30
N PRO A 124 6.30 -14.50 -7.50
CA PRO A 124 6.31 -13.73 -8.75
C PRO A 124 5.10 -12.80 -8.90
N VAL A 125 3.93 -13.26 -8.45
CA VAL A 125 2.69 -12.46 -8.49
C VAL A 125 2.79 -11.30 -7.50
N PHE A 126 3.23 -11.58 -6.29
CA PHE A 126 3.36 -10.56 -5.25
C PHE A 126 4.43 -9.52 -5.59
N ASP A 127 5.56 -9.94 -6.17
CA ASP A 127 6.61 -9.03 -6.62
C ASP A 127 6.07 -8.03 -7.64
N LYS A 128 5.26 -8.49 -8.58
CA LYS A 128 4.65 -7.64 -9.60
C LYS A 128 3.66 -6.65 -8.97
N ILE A 129 2.84 -7.11 -8.04
CA ILE A 129 1.88 -6.27 -7.32
C ILE A 129 2.63 -5.17 -6.55
N ALA A 130 3.61 -5.55 -5.73
CA ALA A 130 4.37 -4.60 -4.92
C ALA A 130 5.11 -3.57 -5.79
N GLY A 131 5.67 -4.00 -6.92
CA GLY A 131 6.37 -3.13 -7.85
C GLY A 131 5.49 -2.13 -8.58
N SER A 132 4.18 -2.40 -8.70
CA SER A 132 3.24 -1.53 -9.42
C SER A 132 2.35 -0.68 -8.51
N LEU A 133 2.48 -0.83 -7.20
CA LEU A 133 1.52 -0.27 -6.24
C LEU A 133 1.52 1.26 -6.24
N VAL A 134 2.68 1.88 -6.26
CA VAL A 134 2.79 3.36 -6.27
C VAL A 134 2.11 3.93 -7.51
N ASP A 135 2.35 3.34 -8.68
CA ASP A 135 1.74 3.79 -9.93
C ASP A 135 0.21 3.66 -9.89
N ALA A 136 -0.30 2.62 -9.27
CA ALA A 136 -1.75 2.42 -9.12
C ALA A 136 -2.38 3.53 -8.26
N PHE A 137 -1.73 3.94 -7.19
CA PHE A 137 -2.23 5.03 -6.35
C PHE A 137 -2.12 6.40 -7.05
N VAL A 138 -1.07 6.63 -7.82
CA VAL A 138 -0.95 7.85 -8.63
C VAL A 138 -2.09 7.95 -9.66
N LYS A 139 -2.39 6.84 -10.33
CA LYS A 139 -3.51 6.77 -11.27
C LYS A 139 -4.85 7.01 -10.56
N ARG A 140 -5.03 6.43 -9.38
CA ARG A 140 -6.24 6.64 -8.56
C ARG A 140 -6.40 8.10 -8.17
N ALA A 141 -5.30 8.78 -7.84
CA ALA A 141 -5.33 10.21 -7.54
C ALA A 141 -5.90 11.02 -8.71
N GLY A 142 -5.52 10.71 -9.93
CA GLY A 142 -6.08 11.33 -11.12
C GLY A 142 -7.58 11.11 -11.24
N GLN A 143 -8.07 9.92 -10.90
CA GLN A 143 -9.49 9.58 -10.95
C GLN A 143 -10.31 10.30 -9.87
N VAL A 144 -9.76 10.45 -8.67
CA VAL A 144 -10.46 11.01 -7.51
C VAL A 144 -10.35 12.54 -7.45
N TYR A 145 -9.17 13.07 -7.70
CA TYR A 145 -8.85 14.49 -7.55
C TYR A 145 -8.78 15.26 -8.86
N GLY A 146 -8.87 14.57 -10.00
CA GLY A 146 -8.67 15.14 -11.31
C GLY A 146 -7.20 15.21 -11.69
N GLU A 147 -6.93 15.21 -12.97
CA GLU A 147 -5.58 15.31 -13.50
C GLU A 147 -5.04 16.74 -13.35
N VAL A 148 -3.73 16.83 -13.22
CA VAL A 148 -3.02 18.10 -13.01
C VAL A 148 -2.14 18.40 -14.21
#